data_de641cb9042d92811f5c13e3c90940a7
#
_entry.id   de641cb9042d92811f5c13e3c90940a7
#
_cell.length_a   1.000
_cell.length_b   1.000
_cell.length_c   1.000
_cell.angle_alpha   90.00
_cell.angle_beta   90.00
_cell.angle_gamma   90.00
#
_symmetry.space_group_name_H-M   'P 1'
#
loop_
_entity.id
_entity.type
_entity.pdbx_description
1 polymer ?
#
loop_
_entity_poly.entity_id
_entity_poly.type
_entity_poly.pdbx_seq_one_letter_code
_entity_poly.pdbx_strand_id
1 'polypeptide(L)'
;MLHLSGTKLRIALERLINASEQLGGIERFAEAVRLKSSVFQDRLADGKAATLSRASFDEILPLMSTVRRRIQPLLQETPWPEISAAIEALLFRAHDTTVANSRISTFESDLRLKIKGAEPQLPVGEHESDRQAHRTSERFLRDLAAELLHNTLPEHYPLMHRWIWDTKANSGVVRQIWHDPNGGGDDVDHIVIDLSDTYETHLVLREELSQFLSDNGVFRDMLWHVDLLCAQIYGDYISAQGGAYLKADFVSEGDPLEHTRRILGLDRVAGKRLRAKHFIDGEAEAPPLKLIS
;
A
#
# COMPACT_ATOMS: atom_id res chain seq x y z
N MET A 1 4.82 20.93 -7.44
CA MET A 1 4.44 20.14 -8.62
C MET A 1 5.53 19.11 -8.85
N LEU A 2 5.15 17.85 -9.00
CA LEU A 2 6.08 16.75 -9.31
C LEU A 2 6.33 16.71 -10.82
N HIS A 3 7.44 16.11 -11.22
CA HIS A 3 7.74 15.91 -12.63
C HIS A 3 7.26 14.51 -13.06
N LEU A 4 5.96 14.37 -13.32
CA LEU A 4 5.37 13.07 -13.68
C LEU A 4 5.26 12.92 -15.21
N SER A 5 5.58 11.72 -15.71
CA SER A 5 5.42 11.37 -17.12
C SER A 5 3.97 11.07 -17.46
N GLY A 6 3.31 11.98 -18.17
CA GLY A 6 1.95 11.77 -18.67
C GLY A 6 1.82 10.55 -19.59
N THR A 7 2.88 10.22 -20.34
CA THR A 7 2.92 9.03 -21.21
C THR A 7 2.89 7.74 -20.38
N LYS A 8 3.76 7.62 -19.37
CA LYS A 8 3.82 6.43 -18.50
C LYS A 8 2.50 6.26 -17.73
N LEU A 9 1.93 7.36 -17.23
CA LEU A 9 0.63 7.35 -16.53
C LEU A 9 -0.49 6.87 -17.44
N ARG A 10 -0.55 7.34 -18.70
CA ARG A 10 -1.56 6.92 -19.67
C ARG A 10 -1.46 5.44 -19.98
N ILE A 11 -0.26 4.93 -20.23
CA ILE A 11 -0.03 3.50 -20.47
C ILE A 11 -0.50 2.66 -19.29
N ALA A 12 -0.20 3.08 -18.06
CA ALA A 12 -0.63 2.36 -16.86
C ALA A 12 -2.16 2.36 -16.70
N LEU A 13 -2.81 3.51 -16.95
CA LEU A 13 -4.27 3.63 -16.88
C LEU A 13 -4.96 2.76 -17.95
N GLU A 14 -4.49 2.79 -19.19
CA GLU A 14 -5.00 1.94 -20.28
C GLU A 14 -4.88 0.45 -19.94
N ARG A 15 -3.74 0.04 -19.39
CA ARG A 15 -3.54 -1.36 -18.94
C ARG A 15 -4.49 -1.74 -17.82
N LEU A 16 -4.66 -0.86 -16.83
CA LEU A 16 -5.58 -1.09 -15.71
C LEU A 16 -7.04 -1.25 -16.20
N ILE A 17 -7.49 -0.35 -17.09
CA ILE A 17 -8.85 -0.40 -17.67
C ILE A 17 -9.01 -1.70 -18.46
N ASN A 18 -8.16 -1.98 -19.44
CA ASN A 18 -8.26 -3.16 -20.29
C ASN A 18 -8.21 -4.47 -19.48
N ALA A 19 -7.32 -4.55 -18.49
CA ALA A 19 -7.19 -5.72 -17.64
C ALA A 19 -8.42 -5.93 -16.72
N SER A 20 -9.09 -4.85 -16.33
CA SER A 20 -10.26 -4.91 -15.44
C SER A 20 -11.57 -5.22 -16.17
N GLU A 21 -11.68 -4.98 -17.49
CA GLU A 21 -12.93 -5.14 -18.25
C GLU A 21 -13.60 -6.49 -18.03
N GLN A 22 -12.86 -7.58 -18.16
CA GLN A 22 -13.37 -8.94 -17.98
C GLN A 22 -13.65 -9.32 -16.51
N LEU A 23 -13.27 -8.45 -15.58
CA LEU A 23 -13.38 -8.66 -14.14
C LEU A 23 -14.41 -7.72 -13.48
N GLY A 24 -15.21 -7.03 -14.28
CA GLY A 24 -16.27 -6.14 -13.82
C GLY A 24 -15.94 -4.65 -13.86
N GLY A 25 -14.83 -4.28 -14.54
CA GLY A 25 -14.39 -2.90 -14.72
C GLY A 25 -13.59 -2.35 -13.54
N ILE A 26 -12.98 -1.20 -13.75
CA ILE A 26 -12.13 -0.53 -12.75
C ILE A 26 -12.95 -0.14 -11.50
N GLU A 27 -14.24 0.17 -11.66
CA GLU A 27 -15.15 0.54 -10.57
C GLU A 27 -15.32 -0.60 -9.56
N ARG A 28 -15.31 -1.84 -10.04
CA ARG A 28 -15.39 -3.02 -9.17
C ARG A 28 -14.19 -3.13 -8.25
N PHE A 29 -13.02 -2.77 -8.75
CA PHE A 29 -11.79 -2.75 -7.96
C PHE A 29 -11.78 -1.57 -6.99
N ALA A 30 -12.24 -0.38 -7.40
CA ALA A 30 -12.40 0.76 -6.50
C ALA A 30 -13.37 0.45 -5.35
N GLU A 31 -14.49 -0.23 -5.63
CA GLU A 31 -15.40 -0.74 -4.61
C GLU A 31 -14.70 -1.72 -3.65
N ALA A 32 -13.82 -2.59 -4.14
CA ALA A 32 -13.07 -3.52 -3.30
C ALA A 32 -12.09 -2.79 -2.37
N VAL A 33 -11.39 -1.75 -2.84
CA VAL A 33 -10.52 -0.91 -2.00
C VAL A 33 -11.35 -0.18 -0.95
N ARG A 34 -12.49 0.39 -1.33
CA ARG A 34 -13.43 1.04 -0.42
C ARG A 34 -13.95 0.08 0.66
N LEU A 35 -14.30 -1.16 0.28
CA LEU A 35 -14.73 -2.19 1.24
C LEU A 35 -13.60 -2.52 2.22
N LYS A 36 -12.35 -2.65 1.76
CA LYS A 36 -11.19 -2.81 2.64
C LYS A 36 -11.15 -1.67 3.66
N SER A 37 -11.20 -0.42 3.21
CA SER A 37 -11.18 0.75 4.08
C SER A 37 -12.34 0.73 5.10
N SER A 38 -13.55 0.38 4.70
CA SER A 38 -14.70 0.31 5.63
C SER A 38 -14.47 -0.67 6.78
N VAL A 39 -13.78 -1.79 6.54
CA VAL A 39 -13.43 -2.75 7.59
C VAL A 39 -12.45 -2.14 8.60
N PHE A 40 -11.48 -1.35 8.16
CA PHE A 40 -10.60 -0.62 9.06
C PHE A 40 -11.36 0.44 9.85
N GLN A 41 -12.22 1.21 9.21
CA GLN A 41 -13.05 2.22 9.86
C GLN A 41 -13.96 1.60 10.92
N ASP A 42 -14.58 0.47 10.64
CA ASP A 42 -15.42 -0.25 11.58
C ASP A 42 -14.69 -0.68 12.85
N ARG A 43 -13.38 -0.91 12.79
CA ARG A 43 -12.56 -1.38 13.92
C ARG A 43 -11.75 -0.27 14.59
N LEU A 44 -11.44 0.82 13.89
CA LEU A 44 -10.43 1.78 14.33
C LEU A 44 -10.93 3.23 14.39
N ALA A 45 -11.94 3.61 13.58
CA ALA A 45 -12.43 4.99 13.56
C ALA A 45 -13.19 5.36 14.85
N ASP A 46 -13.44 6.66 15.01
CA ASP A 46 -14.29 7.22 16.08
C ASP A 46 -13.88 6.80 17.50
N GLY A 47 -12.58 6.70 17.74
CA GLY A 47 -12.03 6.33 19.04
C GLY A 47 -12.03 4.83 19.34
N LYS A 48 -12.49 3.97 18.43
CA LYS A 48 -12.52 2.51 18.62
C LYS A 48 -11.12 1.90 18.77
N ALA A 49 -10.08 2.58 18.24
CA ALA A 49 -8.69 2.18 18.43
C ALA A 49 -8.32 2.01 19.92
N ALA A 50 -8.91 2.80 20.83
CA ALA A 50 -8.68 2.72 22.27
C ALA A 50 -9.11 1.37 22.89
N THR A 51 -10.05 0.67 22.25
CA THR A 51 -10.56 -0.63 22.71
C THR A 51 -10.26 -1.76 21.73
N LEU A 52 -9.26 -1.57 20.86
CA LEU A 52 -8.89 -2.54 19.84
C LEU A 52 -8.44 -3.86 20.48
N SER A 53 -9.23 -4.91 20.30
CA SER A 53 -8.85 -6.26 20.71
C SER A 53 -7.88 -6.90 19.73
N ARG A 54 -7.11 -7.89 20.18
CA ARG A 54 -6.26 -8.69 19.31
C ARG A 54 -7.09 -9.38 18.21
N ALA A 55 -8.25 -9.91 18.54
CA ALA A 55 -9.15 -10.56 17.59
C ALA A 55 -9.62 -9.59 16.49
N SER A 56 -9.98 -8.34 16.85
CA SER A 56 -10.37 -7.32 15.87
C SER A 56 -9.19 -6.90 14.97
N PHE A 57 -7.97 -6.88 15.51
CA PHE A 57 -6.78 -6.62 14.70
C PHE A 57 -6.49 -7.77 13.72
N ASP A 58 -6.67 -9.02 14.16
CA ASP A 58 -6.49 -10.22 13.32
C ASP A 58 -7.49 -10.27 12.15
N GLU A 59 -8.62 -9.56 12.20
CA GLU A 59 -9.55 -9.40 11.08
C GLU A 59 -9.02 -8.46 9.99
N ILE A 60 -8.32 -7.38 10.37
CA ILE A 60 -7.78 -6.40 9.41
C ILE A 60 -6.37 -6.79 8.92
N LEU A 61 -5.61 -7.55 9.69
CA LEU A 61 -4.24 -7.92 9.36
C LEU A 61 -4.10 -8.64 7.99
N PRO A 62 -4.98 -9.56 7.59
CA PRO A 62 -4.90 -10.19 6.28
C PRO A 62 -4.99 -9.22 5.10
N LEU A 63 -5.61 -8.05 5.30
CA LEU A 63 -5.79 -7.01 4.28
C LEU A 63 -4.54 -6.14 4.08
N MET A 64 -3.54 -6.26 4.96
CA MET A 64 -2.27 -5.52 4.91
C MET A 64 -1.17 -6.36 4.27
N SER A 65 -1.14 -6.43 2.95
CA SER A 65 -0.30 -7.39 2.20
C SER A 65 1.21 -7.26 2.50
N THR A 66 1.72 -6.05 2.64
CA THR A 66 3.14 -5.76 2.91
C THR A 66 3.53 -5.99 4.37
N VAL A 67 2.54 -6.06 5.27
CA VAL A 67 2.70 -6.12 6.72
C VAL A 67 2.45 -7.53 7.26
N ARG A 68 1.37 -8.21 6.83
CA ARG A 68 0.80 -9.44 7.43
C ARG A 68 1.79 -10.55 7.74
N ARG A 69 2.86 -10.71 6.94
CA ARG A 69 3.89 -11.71 7.18
C ARG A 69 5.01 -11.19 8.07
N ARG A 70 5.36 -9.90 7.94
CA ARG A 70 6.51 -9.29 8.61
C ARG A 70 6.23 -8.89 10.05
N ILE A 71 4.98 -8.69 10.41
CA ILE A 71 4.55 -8.32 11.76
C ILE A 71 4.58 -9.49 12.75
N GLN A 72 4.65 -10.74 12.28
CA GLN A 72 4.51 -11.91 13.14
C GLN A 72 5.49 -11.94 14.32
N PRO A 73 6.79 -11.63 14.17
CA PRO A 73 7.70 -11.57 15.32
C PRO A 73 7.24 -10.54 16.36
N LEU A 74 6.85 -9.34 15.93
CA LEU A 74 6.33 -8.31 16.85
C LEU A 74 5.12 -8.82 17.65
N LEU A 75 4.18 -9.51 16.98
CA LEU A 75 2.97 -10.04 17.60
C LEU A 75 3.22 -11.22 18.54
N GLN A 76 4.37 -11.89 18.43
CA GLN A 76 4.79 -12.99 19.30
C GLN A 76 5.61 -12.49 20.51
N GLU A 77 6.45 -11.48 20.30
CA GLU A 77 7.42 -11.01 21.29
C GLU A 77 6.88 -9.87 22.16
N THR A 78 5.92 -9.08 21.63
CA THR A 78 5.37 -7.90 22.32
C THR A 78 3.96 -8.16 22.83
N PRO A 79 3.65 -7.87 24.11
CA PRO A 79 2.31 -7.98 24.65
C PRO A 79 1.30 -7.13 23.86
N TRP A 80 0.12 -7.70 23.56
CA TRP A 80 -0.90 -6.99 22.79
C TRP A 80 -1.25 -5.59 23.31
N PRO A 81 -1.40 -5.35 24.64
CA PRO A 81 -1.70 -4.02 25.16
C PRO A 81 -0.70 -2.95 24.74
N GLU A 82 0.57 -3.31 24.56
CA GLU A 82 1.59 -2.36 24.12
C GLU A 82 1.48 -2.02 22.64
N ILE A 83 1.12 -3.00 21.82
CA ILE A 83 0.89 -2.78 20.38
C ILE A 83 -0.40 -1.97 20.18
N SER A 84 -1.48 -2.31 20.88
CA SER A 84 -2.74 -1.60 20.79
C SER A 84 -2.63 -0.15 21.27
N ALA A 85 -1.85 0.11 22.32
CA ALA A 85 -1.57 1.47 22.79
C ALA A 85 -0.80 2.30 21.74
N ALA A 86 0.16 1.70 21.03
CA ALA A 86 0.85 2.38 19.93
C ALA A 86 -0.10 2.69 18.77
N ILE A 87 -1.00 1.76 18.41
CA ILE A 87 -2.03 1.98 17.38
C ILE A 87 -3.01 3.08 17.79
N GLU A 88 -3.45 3.07 19.05
CA GLU A 88 -4.29 4.14 19.59
C GLU A 88 -3.60 5.50 19.51
N ALA A 89 -2.34 5.59 19.94
CA ALA A 89 -1.55 6.83 19.88
C ALA A 89 -1.37 7.32 18.44
N LEU A 90 -1.16 6.41 17.48
CA LEU A 90 -1.09 6.74 16.05
C LEU A 90 -2.38 7.37 15.55
N LEU A 91 -3.54 6.84 15.95
CA LEU A 91 -4.85 7.27 15.45
C LEU A 91 -5.48 8.39 16.30
N PHE A 92 -4.96 8.63 17.50
CA PHE A 92 -5.49 9.70 18.37
C PHE A 92 -5.32 11.07 17.72
N ARG A 93 -6.46 11.78 17.54
CA ARG A 93 -6.52 13.09 16.85
C ARG A 93 -5.82 13.09 15.47
N ALA A 94 -5.86 11.98 14.75
CA ALA A 94 -5.19 11.86 13.45
C ALA A 94 -5.83 12.71 12.35
N HIS A 95 -6.99 13.33 12.56
CA HIS A 95 -7.54 14.37 11.68
C HIS A 95 -6.64 15.61 11.60
N ASP A 96 -5.84 15.86 12.62
CA ASP A 96 -4.78 16.88 12.57
C ASP A 96 -3.57 16.32 11.82
N THR A 97 -3.46 16.67 10.54
CA THR A 97 -2.39 16.22 9.65
C THR A 97 -1.12 17.06 9.75
N THR A 98 -1.13 18.18 10.48
CA THR A 98 0.06 19.05 10.65
C THR A 98 1.24 18.34 11.30
N VAL A 99 0.97 17.28 12.03
CA VAL A 99 1.96 16.43 12.72
C VAL A 99 2.09 15.02 12.11
N ALA A 100 1.63 14.82 10.87
CA ALA A 100 1.58 13.49 10.24
C ALA A 100 2.95 12.79 10.23
N ASN A 101 4.00 13.50 9.81
CA ASN A 101 5.36 12.92 9.72
C ASN A 101 5.90 12.54 11.11
N SER A 102 5.75 13.41 12.12
CA SER A 102 6.19 13.10 13.49
C SER A 102 5.39 11.97 14.12
N ARG A 103 4.09 11.90 13.85
CA ARG A 103 3.19 10.83 14.30
C ARG A 103 3.64 9.46 13.79
N ILE A 104 3.94 9.35 12.50
CA ILE A 104 4.45 8.12 11.88
C ILE A 104 5.82 7.78 12.47
N SER A 105 6.74 8.74 12.56
CA SER A 105 8.08 8.52 13.12
C SER A 105 8.05 8.07 14.58
N THR A 106 7.13 8.63 15.39
CA THR A 106 6.94 8.21 16.80
C THR A 106 6.43 6.78 16.85
N PHE A 107 5.41 6.43 16.08
CA PHE A 107 4.88 5.06 16.01
C PHE A 107 5.96 4.05 15.62
N GLU A 108 6.75 4.35 14.57
CA GLU A 108 7.87 3.50 14.15
C GLU A 108 8.89 3.32 15.27
N SER A 109 9.25 4.40 15.97
CA SER A 109 10.25 4.39 17.03
C SER A 109 9.78 3.59 18.24
N ASP A 110 8.53 3.78 18.66
CA ASP A 110 7.95 3.09 19.81
C ASP A 110 7.88 1.57 19.59
N LEU A 111 7.41 1.14 18.42
CA LEU A 111 7.35 -0.30 18.11
C LEU A 111 8.74 -0.89 17.86
N ARG A 112 9.66 -0.12 17.27
CA ARG A 112 11.05 -0.57 17.09
C ARG A 112 11.75 -0.84 18.41
N LEU A 113 11.56 0.01 19.42
CA LEU A 113 12.09 -0.21 20.76
C LEU A 113 11.54 -1.48 21.39
N LYS A 114 10.29 -1.86 21.10
CA LYS A 114 9.67 -3.08 21.62
C LYS A 114 10.19 -4.34 20.94
N ILE A 115 10.45 -4.29 19.64
CA ILE A 115 11.13 -5.38 18.92
C ILE A 115 12.58 -5.54 19.44
N LYS A 116 13.24 -4.42 19.76
CA LYS A 116 14.61 -4.39 20.28
C LYS A 116 14.72 -4.56 21.79
N GLY A 117 13.64 -4.58 22.52
CA GLY A 117 13.61 -4.79 23.98
C GLY A 117 14.26 -6.10 24.42
N ALA A 118 14.57 -6.97 23.46
CA ALA A 118 15.63 -7.94 23.53
C ALA A 118 16.79 -7.45 22.61
N GLU A 119 17.53 -6.38 22.99
CA GLU A 119 18.84 -6.21 22.35
C GLU A 119 19.57 -7.56 22.53
N PRO A 120 19.80 -8.33 21.46
CA PRO A 120 20.84 -9.31 21.55
C PRO A 120 22.08 -8.45 21.85
N GLN A 121 22.76 -8.73 22.93
CA GLN A 121 24.14 -8.31 23.08
C GLN A 121 24.86 -8.97 21.90
N LEU A 122 24.89 -8.25 20.77
CA LEU A 122 25.50 -8.72 19.55
C LEU A 122 26.98 -8.95 19.87
N PRO A 123 27.50 -10.17 19.64
CA PRO A 123 28.90 -10.43 19.79
C PRO A 123 29.68 -9.39 18.97
N VAL A 124 30.73 -8.83 19.54
CA VAL A 124 31.69 -7.94 18.86
C VAL A 124 32.19 -8.72 17.63
N GLY A 125 31.69 -8.41 16.42
CA GLY A 125 32.10 -9.07 15.18
C GLY A 125 31.01 -9.34 14.16
N GLU A 126 29.77 -8.92 14.37
CA GLU A 126 28.72 -9.11 13.35
C GLU A 126 28.97 -8.27 12.08
N HIS A 127 28.83 -8.93 10.93
CA HIS A 127 29.00 -8.34 9.62
C HIS A 127 27.92 -7.29 9.33
N GLU A 128 28.25 -6.26 8.55
CA GLU A 128 27.33 -5.22 8.07
C GLU A 128 26.08 -5.81 7.39
N SER A 129 26.17 -7.02 6.83
CA SER A 129 25.05 -7.79 6.27
C SER A 129 23.93 -8.06 7.29
N ASP A 130 24.27 -8.37 8.55
CA ASP A 130 23.29 -8.74 9.58
C ASP A 130 22.60 -7.48 10.12
N ARG A 131 23.33 -6.39 10.23
CA ARG A 131 22.76 -5.06 10.54
C ARG A 131 21.81 -4.59 9.44
N GLN A 132 22.16 -4.83 8.18
CA GLN A 132 21.32 -4.52 7.04
C GLN A 132 20.04 -5.38 7.02
N ALA A 133 20.16 -6.67 7.32
CA ALA A 133 19.01 -7.58 7.44
C ALA A 133 18.05 -7.14 8.57
N HIS A 134 18.59 -6.75 9.74
CA HIS A 134 17.80 -6.21 10.86
C HIS A 134 17.09 -4.90 10.49
N ARG A 135 17.78 -3.94 9.90
CA ARG A 135 17.18 -2.69 9.41
C ARG A 135 16.10 -2.95 8.38
N THR A 136 16.27 -3.96 7.52
CA THR A 136 15.29 -4.35 6.51
C THR A 136 14.06 -5.00 7.15
N SER A 137 14.24 -5.77 8.22
CA SER A 137 13.14 -6.45 8.90
C SER A 137 12.16 -5.51 9.60
N GLU A 138 12.61 -4.32 10.04
CA GLU A 138 11.80 -3.32 10.74
C GLU A 138 11.08 -2.33 9.81
N ARG A 139 11.44 -2.30 8.53
CA ARG A 139 10.89 -1.36 7.55
C ARG A 139 9.37 -1.49 7.35
N PHE A 140 8.78 -2.63 7.72
CA PHE A 140 7.33 -2.82 7.65
C PHE A 140 6.54 -1.94 8.62
N LEU A 141 7.16 -1.39 9.67
CA LEU A 141 6.48 -0.54 10.66
C LEU A 141 5.91 0.72 10.01
N ARG A 142 6.64 1.31 9.06
CA ARG A 142 6.13 2.43 8.28
C ARG A 142 4.94 2.02 7.41
N ASP A 143 5.03 0.87 6.74
CA ASP A 143 3.93 0.35 5.93
C ASP A 143 2.70 0.05 6.81
N LEU A 144 2.92 -0.42 8.06
CA LEU A 144 1.84 -0.61 9.04
C LEU A 144 1.16 0.72 9.41
N ALA A 145 1.95 1.76 9.74
CA ALA A 145 1.41 3.08 10.02
C ALA A 145 0.60 3.62 8.84
N ALA A 146 1.15 3.49 7.62
CA ALA A 146 0.50 3.92 6.39
C ALA A 146 -0.84 3.20 6.15
N GLU A 147 -0.90 1.88 6.31
CA GLU A 147 -2.14 1.10 6.18
C GLU A 147 -3.19 1.53 7.20
N LEU A 148 -2.80 1.68 8.46
CA LEU A 148 -3.71 2.07 9.54
C LEU A 148 -4.29 3.46 9.31
N LEU A 149 -3.44 4.45 9.00
CA LEU A 149 -3.87 5.83 8.77
C LEU A 149 -4.72 5.96 7.51
N HIS A 150 -4.24 5.43 6.38
CA HIS A 150 -4.93 5.54 5.10
C HIS A 150 -6.30 4.86 5.13
N ASN A 151 -6.39 3.61 5.57
CA ASN A 151 -7.67 2.91 5.55
C ASN A 151 -8.64 3.38 6.62
N THR A 152 -8.17 3.99 7.72
CA THR A 152 -9.05 4.56 8.76
C THR A 152 -9.51 5.98 8.40
N LEU A 153 -8.64 6.80 7.82
CA LEU A 153 -8.87 8.21 7.50
C LEU A 153 -8.44 8.53 6.06
N PRO A 154 -9.04 7.92 5.03
CA PRO A 154 -8.58 8.00 3.64
C PRO A 154 -8.60 9.41 3.07
N GLU A 155 -9.55 10.24 3.49
CA GLU A 155 -9.64 11.64 3.06
C GLU A 155 -8.43 12.46 3.53
N HIS A 156 -7.89 12.13 4.70
CA HIS A 156 -6.78 12.85 5.31
C HIS A 156 -5.42 12.30 4.92
N TYR A 157 -5.28 10.97 4.78
CA TYR A 157 -4.01 10.33 4.55
C TYR A 157 -3.96 9.63 3.20
N PRO A 158 -3.08 10.04 2.27
CA PRO A 158 -2.75 9.23 1.09
C PRO A 158 -2.08 7.92 1.51
N LEU A 159 -2.02 6.96 0.61
CA LEU A 159 -1.30 5.71 0.85
C LEU A 159 0.21 5.97 0.81
N MET A 160 0.86 5.96 1.98
CA MET A 160 2.27 6.36 2.15
C MET A 160 3.21 5.16 2.29
N HIS A 161 2.97 4.12 1.54
CA HIS A 161 3.81 2.93 1.52
C HIS A 161 5.14 3.18 0.83
N ARG A 162 6.18 2.44 1.22
CA ARG A 162 7.48 2.48 0.57
C ARG A 162 7.44 2.01 -0.90
N TRP A 163 6.48 1.20 -1.29
CA TRP A 163 6.30 0.86 -2.70
C TRP A 163 5.69 2.00 -3.52
N ILE A 164 5.09 3.01 -2.88
CA ILE A 164 4.73 4.28 -3.54
C ILE A 164 5.99 5.14 -3.72
N TRP A 165 6.72 5.39 -2.63
CA TRP A 165 7.99 6.09 -2.69
C TRP A 165 8.88 5.72 -1.50
N ASP A 166 10.12 5.31 -1.79
CA ASP A 166 11.18 5.09 -0.82
C ASP A 166 12.41 5.90 -1.24
N THR A 167 12.59 7.07 -0.63
CA THR A 167 13.69 7.98 -0.98
C THR A 167 15.06 7.34 -0.72
N LYS A 168 15.19 6.48 0.31
CA LYS A 168 16.46 5.80 0.64
C LYS A 168 16.85 4.76 -0.40
N ALA A 169 15.86 4.09 -0.98
CA ALA A 169 16.07 3.11 -2.02
C ALA A 169 15.97 3.71 -3.43
N ASN A 170 15.55 4.98 -3.54
CA ASN A 170 15.24 5.65 -4.79
C ASN A 170 14.34 4.78 -5.69
N SER A 171 13.25 4.27 -5.11
CA SER A 171 12.40 3.26 -5.74
C SER A 171 10.92 3.44 -5.40
N GLY A 172 10.06 2.77 -6.16
CA GLY A 172 8.61 2.81 -5.98
C GLY A 172 7.91 3.44 -7.19
N VAL A 173 6.59 3.65 -7.05
CA VAL A 173 5.74 4.21 -8.10
C VAL A 173 6.28 5.53 -8.63
N VAL A 174 6.68 6.43 -7.73
CA VAL A 174 7.22 7.75 -8.13
C VAL A 174 8.35 7.60 -9.14
N ARG A 175 9.31 6.70 -8.90
CA ARG A 175 10.40 6.47 -9.86
C ARG A 175 9.89 5.96 -11.20
N GLN A 176 8.89 5.09 -11.21
CA GLN A 176 8.37 4.49 -12.44
C GLN A 176 7.68 5.52 -13.34
N ILE A 177 7.07 6.55 -12.75
CA ILE A 177 6.35 7.61 -13.46
C ILE A 177 7.11 8.93 -13.49
N TRP A 178 8.35 8.98 -13.01
CA TRP A 178 9.15 10.20 -13.04
C TRP A 178 9.55 10.57 -14.47
N HIS A 179 9.59 11.88 -14.71
CA HIS A 179 10.13 12.51 -15.92
C HIS A 179 11.29 13.43 -15.51
N ASP A 180 12.48 13.19 -16.04
CA ASP A 180 13.62 14.04 -15.73
C ASP A 180 13.52 15.38 -16.46
N PRO A 181 13.35 16.50 -15.74
CA PRO A 181 13.24 17.82 -16.35
C PRO A 181 14.57 18.32 -16.92
N ASN A 182 15.72 17.67 -16.59
CA ASN A 182 17.05 18.09 -16.97
C ASN A 182 17.55 17.46 -18.28
N GLY A 183 16.67 16.76 -19.02
CA GLY A 183 16.97 16.27 -20.37
C GLY A 183 17.02 14.75 -20.51
N GLY A 184 16.89 13.98 -19.41
CA GLY A 184 16.74 12.52 -19.46
C GLY A 184 15.35 12.06 -19.90
N GLY A 185 14.35 12.95 -19.86
CA GLY A 185 12.99 12.61 -20.21
C GLY A 185 12.44 11.49 -19.30
N ASP A 186 11.91 10.42 -19.90
CA ASP A 186 11.38 9.27 -19.20
C ASP A 186 12.44 8.22 -18.83
N ASP A 187 13.69 8.41 -19.24
CA ASP A 187 14.82 7.58 -18.81
C ASP A 187 15.36 8.11 -17.48
N VAL A 188 15.08 7.35 -16.42
CA VAL A 188 15.43 7.71 -15.03
C VAL A 188 16.42 6.75 -14.39
N ASP A 189 17.02 5.84 -15.19
CA ASP A 189 17.86 4.78 -14.64
C ASP A 189 19.13 5.29 -13.97
N HIS A 190 19.62 6.44 -14.43
CA HIS A 190 20.88 7.03 -14.00
C HIS A 190 20.74 8.19 -13.01
N ILE A 191 19.50 8.53 -12.58
CA ILE A 191 19.27 9.66 -11.69
C ILE A 191 18.87 9.21 -10.29
N VAL A 192 19.23 10.04 -9.30
CA VAL A 192 18.66 10.00 -7.97
C VAL A 192 17.62 11.11 -7.90
N ILE A 193 16.38 10.74 -7.61
CA ILE A 193 15.29 11.70 -7.48
C ILE A 193 15.39 12.35 -6.10
N ASP A 194 15.70 13.66 -6.08
CA ASP A 194 15.76 14.45 -4.85
C ASP A 194 14.34 14.84 -4.40
N LEU A 195 13.65 13.86 -3.84
CA LEU A 195 12.28 14.00 -3.34
C LEU A 195 12.17 13.28 -2.00
N SER A 196 11.72 13.97 -0.96
CA SER A 196 11.45 13.36 0.34
C SER A 196 10.26 12.41 0.28
N ASP A 197 10.20 11.42 1.19
CA ASP A 197 9.06 10.51 1.34
C ASP A 197 8.13 10.94 2.49
N THR A 198 7.90 12.24 2.62
CA THR A 198 7.04 12.85 3.64
C THR A 198 5.56 12.77 3.29
N TYR A 199 4.70 13.07 4.27
CA TYR A 199 3.25 13.20 4.09
C TYR A 199 2.91 14.18 2.96
N GLU A 200 3.56 15.35 2.95
CA GLU A 200 3.31 16.41 1.98
C GLU A 200 3.61 15.95 0.55
N THR A 201 4.70 15.20 0.36
CA THR A 201 5.04 14.62 -0.94
C THR A 201 3.97 13.66 -1.44
N HIS A 202 3.48 12.77 -0.57
CA HIS A 202 2.43 11.82 -0.94
C HIS A 202 1.08 12.52 -1.18
N LEU A 203 0.80 13.61 -0.46
CA LEU A 203 -0.38 14.44 -0.69
C LEU A 203 -0.35 15.09 -2.07
N VAL A 204 0.78 15.72 -2.43
CA VAL A 204 0.97 16.31 -3.77
C VAL A 204 0.85 15.23 -4.86
N LEU A 205 1.47 14.07 -4.65
CA LEU A 205 1.33 12.94 -5.58
C LEU A 205 -0.13 12.54 -5.77
N ARG A 206 -0.89 12.39 -4.69
CA ARG A 206 -2.33 12.07 -4.75
C ARG A 206 -3.10 13.12 -5.54
N GLU A 207 -2.84 14.40 -5.31
CA GLU A 207 -3.50 15.50 -6.00
C GLU A 207 -3.21 15.49 -7.50
N GLU A 208 -1.94 15.33 -7.89
CA GLU A 208 -1.55 15.27 -9.31
C GLU A 208 -2.10 14.03 -10.03
N LEU A 209 -2.10 12.87 -9.37
CA LEU A 209 -2.72 11.67 -9.92
C LEU A 209 -4.25 11.79 -10.02
N SER A 210 -4.89 12.45 -9.05
CA SER A 210 -6.33 12.74 -9.10
C SER A 210 -6.68 13.67 -10.28
N GLN A 211 -5.86 14.70 -10.51
CA GLN A 211 -6.04 15.57 -11.66
C GLN A 211 -5.85 14.80 -12.97
N PHE A 212 -4.79 13.98 -13.07
CA PHE A 212 -4.56 13.14 -14.24
C PHE A 212 -5.75 12.20 -14.52
N LEU A 213 -6.30 11.53 -13.50
CA LEU A 213 -7.47 10.65 -13.63
C LEU A 213 -8.69 11.44 -14.09
N SER A 214 -8.95 12.61 -13.52
CA SER A 214 -10.04 13.49 -13.92
C SER A 214 -9.92 13.90 -15.39
N ASP A 215 -8.72 14.29 -15.84
CA ASP A 215 -8.46 14.67 -17.23
C ASP A 215 -8.65 13.50 -18.21
N ASN A 216 -8.64 12.27 -17.70
CA ASN A 216 -8.86 11.03 -18.47
C ASN A 216 -10.23 10.38 -18.20
N GLY A 217 -11.20 11.14 -17.68
CA GLY A 217 -12.60 10.74 -17.58
C GLY A 217 -13.01 9.98 -16.34
N VAL A 218 -12.13 9.86 -15.34
CA VAL A 218 -12.45 9.25 -14.03
C VAL A 218 -12.84 10.36 -13.06
N PHE A 219 -14.11 10.39 -12.62
CA PHE A 219 -14.65 11.49 -11.78
C PHE A 219 -15.22 11.04 -10.43
N ARG A 220 -15.33 9.73 -10.21
CA ARG A 220 -15.90 9.17 -8.98
C ARG A 220 -14.87 8.32 -8.27
N ASP A 221 -15.05 8.14 -6.97
CA ASP A 221 -14.22 7.26 -6.14
C ASP A 221 -12.70 7.51 -6.32
N MET A 222 -12.35 8.78 -6.51
CA MET A 222 -11.02 9.24 -6.93
C MET A 222 -9.90 8.69 -6.06
N LEU A 223 -10.08 8.68 -4.74
CA LEU A 223 -9.07 8.17 -3.79
C LEU A 223 -8.70 6.72 -4.12
N TRP A 224 -9.71 5.89 -4.37
CA TRP A 224 -9.51 4.46 -4.65
C TRP A 224 -8.94 4.20 -6.03
N HIS A 225 -9.26 5.06 -7.00
CA HIS A 225 -8.65 4.98 -8.33
C HIS A 225 -7.19 5.40 -8.34
N VAL A 226 -6.78 6.36 -7.50
CA VAL A 226 -5.37 6.70 -7.29
C VAL A 226 -4.60 5.49 -6.74
N ASP A 227 -5.14 4.82 -5.71
CA ASP A 227 -4.52 3.63 -5.14
C ASP A 227 -4.37 2.50 -6.18
N LEU A 228 -5.42 2.28 -6.99
CA LEU A 228 -5.40 1.28 -8.06
C LEU A 228 -4.37 1.61 -9.13
N LEU A 229 -4.29 2.87 -9.56
CA LEU A 229 -3.30 3.31 -10.55
C LEU A 229 -1.89 3.12 -10.02
N CYS A 230 -1.61 3.52 -8.78
CA CYS A 230 -0.33 3.29 -8.14
C CYS A 230 0.01 1.79 -8.07
N ALA A 231 -0.95 0.96 -7.67
CA ALA A 231 -0.75 -0.48 -7.57
C ALA A 231 -0.51 -1.13 -8.93
N GLN A 232 -1.16 -0.64 -9.99
CA GLN A 232 -0.93 -1.09 -11.36
C GLN A 232 0.48 -0.76 -11.83
N ILE A 233 0.91 0.49 -11.64
CA ILE A 233 2.27 0.95 -11.99
C ILE A 233 3.33 0.08 -11.31
N TYR A 234 3.16 -0.16 -10.01
CA TYR A 234 4.09 -0.99 -9.25
C TYR A 234 4.02 -2.48 -9.62
N GLY A 235 2.81 -2.97 -9.91
CA GLY A 235 2.59 -4.34 -10.41
C GLY A 235 3.28 -4.58 -11.76
N ASP A 236 3.18 -3.64 -12.68
CA ASP A 236 3.88 -3.67 -13.97
C ASP A 236 5.39 -3.71 -13.79
N TYR A 237 5.93 -2.86 -12.89
CA TYR A 237 7.35 -2.84 -12.56
C TYR A 237 7.83 -4.19 -12.01
N ILE A 238 7.12 -4.77 -11.03
CA ILE A 238 7.47 -6.07 -10.47
C ILE A 238 7.43 -7.15 -11.55
N SER A 239 6.42 -7.13 -12.41
CA SER A 239 6.28 -8.10 -13.50
C SER A 239 7.43 -8.00 -14.50
N ALA A 240 7.90 -6.80 -14.82
CA ALA A 240 9.01 -6.55 -15.70
C ALA A 240 10.36 -7.00 -15.10
N GLN A 241 10.59 -6.74 -13.81
CA GLN A 241 11.80 -7.14 -13.09
C GLN A 241 11.83 -8.64 -12.76
N GLY A 242 10.66 -9.21 -12.54
CA GLY A 242 10.50 -10.55 -11.99
C GLY A 242 10.52 -11.69 -12.98
N GLY A 243 10.89 -11.45 -14.24
CA GLY A 243 10.99 -12.51 -15.25
C GLY A 243 11.85 -13.70 -14.84
N ALA A 244 12.70 -13.57 -13.83
CA ALA A 244 13.57 -14.63 -13.31
C ALA A 244 13.17 -15.15 -11.91
N TYR A 245 12.62 -14.32 -11.03
CA TYR A 245 12.44 -14.65 -9.61
C TYR A 245 11.00 -15.00 -9.20
N LEU A 246 9.98 -14.56 -9.96
CA LEU A 246 8.58 -14.74 -9.61
C LEU A 246 7.86 -15.83 -10.43
N LYS A 247 8.50 -16.38 -11.46
CA LYS A 247 7.88 -17.39 -12.34
C LYS A 247 7.61 -18.73 -11.67
N ALA A 248 8.29 -19.05 -10.57
CA ALA A 248 8.18 -20.39 -9.98
C ALA A 248 6.94 -20.62 -9.09
N ASP A 249 6.42 -19.56 -8.42
CA ASP A 249 5.40 -19.80 -7.38
C ASP A 249 4.13 -18.91 -7.46
N PHE A 250 4.04 -17.91 -8.36
CA PHE A 250 3.08 -16.84 -8.19
C PHE A 250 2.30 -16.37 -9.43
N VAL A 251 2.53 -16.93 -10.58
CA VAL A 251 1.76 -16.56 -11.78
C VAL A 251 0.79 -17.68 -12.09
N SER A 252 -0.48 -17.50 -11.67
CA SER A 252 -1.56 -18.20 -12.34
C SER A 252 -1.65 -17.63 -13.75
N GLU A 253 -1.33 -18.41 -14.77
CA GLU A 253 -1.55 -18.03 -16.16
C GLU A 253 -3.00 -17.52 -16.29
N GLY A 254 -3.18 -16.21 -16.46
CA GLY A 254 -4.46 -15.63 -16.84
C GLY A 254 -5.03 -14.47 -16.02
N ASP A 255 -4.41 -13.97 -14.93
CA ASP A 255 -4.92 -12.80 -14.21
C ASP A 255 -3.97 -11.60 -14.28
N PRO A 256 -4.20 -10.65 -15.20
CA PRO A 256 -3.32 -9.50 -15.39
C PRO A 256 -3.31 -8.54 -14.20
N LEU A 257 -4.29 -8.63 -13.28
CA LEU A 257 -4.39 -7.77 -12.10
C LEU A 257 -4.00 -8.49 -10.80
N GLU A 258 -3.41 -9.67 -10.85
CA GLU A 258 -3.02 -10.42 -9.65
C GLU A 258 -2.07 -9.61 -8.76
N HIS A 259 -1.04 -9.00 -9.34
CA HIS A 259 -0.10 -8.17 -8.58
C HIS A 259 -0.76 -6.92 -8.01
N THR A 260 -1.58 -6.23 -8.80
CA THR A 260 -2.34 -5.04 -8.38
C THR A 260 -3.22 -5.35 -7.18
N ARG A 261 -4.01 -6.43 -7.25
CA ARG A 261 -4.88 -6.87 -6.14
C ARG A 261 -4.06 -7.26 -4.91
N ARG A 262 -2.97 -7.99 -5.10
CA ARG A 262 -2.13 -8.46 -4.01
C ARG A 262 -1.45 -7.32 -3.27
N ILE A 263 -0.91 -6.32 -3.99
CA ILE A 263 -0.26 -5.16 -3.40
C ILE A 263 -1.24 -4.39 -2.50
N LEU A 264 -2.49 -4.24 -2.94
CA LEU A 264 -3.54 -3.58 -2.17
C LEU A 264 -4.20 -4.48 -1.09
N GLY A 265 -3.81 -5.75 -0.98
CA GLY A 265 -4.42 -6.69 -0.05
C GLY A 265 -5.81 -7.19 -0.47
N LEU A 266 -6.22 -6.93 -1.72
CA LEU A 266 -7.52 -7.33 -2.26
C LEU A 266 -7.62 -8.82 -2.59
N ASP A 267 -6.53 -9.55 -2.51
CA ASP A 267 -6.52 -11.02 -2.58
C ASP A 267 -7.34 -11.65 -1.44
N ARG A 268 -7.70 -10.87 -0.42
CA ARG A 268 -8.53 -11.25 0.73
C ARG A 268 -9.93 -10.63 0.73
N VAL A 269 -10.21 -9.68 -0.17
CA VAL A 269 -11.52 -9.00 -0.22
C VAL A 269 -12.52 -9.76 -1.08
N ALA A 270 -12.12 -10.25 -2.22
CA ALA A 270 -13.01 -10.97 -3.11
C ALA A 270 -12.42 -12.36 -3.38
N GLY A 271 -13.14 -13.40 -3.01
CA GLY A 271 -12.73 -14.76 -3.27
C GLY A 271 -12.37 -14.99 -4.74
N LYS A 272 -11.81 -16.17 -5.06
CA LYS A 272 -11.46 -16.64 -6.42
C LYS A 272 -12.56 -16.40 -7.50
N ARG A 273 -13.70 -15.84 -7.12
CA ARG A 273 -14.89 -15.54 -7.93
C ARG A 273 -14.96 -14.13 -8.53
N LEU A 274 -13.93 -13.30 -8.43
CA LEU A 274 -13.73 -12.22 -9.42
C LEU A 274 -13.33 -12.82 -10.80
N ARG A 275 -13.29 -14.14 -10.92
CA ARG A 275 -13.05 -14.82 -12.19
C ARG A 275 -14.27 -14.72 -13.09
N ALA A 276 -14.04 -14.27 -14.29
CA ALA A 276 -14.93 -13.95 -15.40
C ALA A 276 -16.06 -14.95 -15.77
N LYS A 277 -16.23 -16.07 -15.10
CA LYS A 277 -17.18 -17.10 -15.51
C LYS A 277 -18.66 -16.74 -15.33
N HIS A 278 -18.98 -15.67 -14.60
CA HIS A 278 -20.36 -15.24 -14.35
C HIS A 278 -20.82 -14.02 -15.15
N PHE A 279 -19.91 -13.35 -15.89
CA PHE A 279 -20.28 -12.17 -16.68
C PHE A 279 -20.57 -12.47 -18.16
N ILE A 280 -20.29 -13.69 -18.62
CA ILE A 280 -20.49 -14.07 -20.04
C ILE A 280 -21.98 -14.32 -20.36
N ASP A 281 -22.81 -14.61 -19.39
CA ASP A 281 -24.20 -14.99 -19.61
C ASP A 281 -25.25 -13.86 -19.41
N GLY A 282 -24.81 -12.63 -19.26
CA GLY A 282 -25.66 -11.43 -19.39
C GLY A 282 -26.80 -11.25 -18.36
N GLU A 283 -26.91 -12.03 -17.31
CA GLU A 283 -28.11 -12.08 -16.45
C GLU A 283 -27.89 -11.88 -14.95
N ALA A 284 -26.73 -11.48 -14.45
CA ALA A 284 -26.61 -11.30 -13.00
C ALA A 284 -25.87 -10.03 -12.64
N GLU A 285 -26.47 -9.22 -11.78
CA GLU A 285 -25.73 -8.23 -10.99
C GLU A 285 -24.52 -8.91 -10.34
N ALA A 286 -23.35 -8.25 -10.42
CA ALA A 286 -22.14 -8.77 -9.80
C ALA A 286 -22.43 -9.11 -8.33
N PRO A 287 -22.07 -10.30 -7.84
CA PRO A 287 -22.33 -10.65 -6.45
C PRO A 287 -21.65 -9.66 -5.52
N PRO A 288 -22.24 -9.33 -4.35
CA PRO A 288 -21.67 -8.39 -3.41
C PRO A 288 -20.28 -8.86 -2.99
N LEU A 289 -19.35 -7.91 -2.87
CA LEU A 289 -18.00 -8.19 -2.35
C LEU A 289 -18.08 -8.62 -0.88
N LYS A 290 -17.32 -9.63 -0.52
CA LYS A 290 -17.23 -10.15 0.85
C LYS A 290 -15.77 -10.39 1.21
N LEU A 291 -15.46 -10.24 2.50
CA LEU A 291 -14.18 -10.72 3.02
C LEU A 291 -14.12 -12.24 2.98
N ILE A 292 -12.93 -12.75 2.72
CA ILE A 292 -12.63 -14.17 2.79
C ILE A 292 -12.05 -14.42 4.18
N SER A 293 -12.78 -15.18 4.95
CA SER A 293 -12.28 -15.75 6.21
C SER A 293 -11.19 -16.78 5.98
#